data_33d190a1cd1bec5e000bce484daf402c
#
_entry.id   33d190a1cd1bec5e000bce484daf402c
#
_cell.length_a   1.000
_cell.length_b   1.000
_cell.length_c   1.000
_cell.angle_alpha   90.00
_cell.angle_beta   90.00
_cell.angle_gamma   90.00
#
_symmetry.space_group_name_H-M   'P 1'
#
loop_
_entity.id
_entity.type
_entity.pdbx_description
1 polymer ?
#
loop_
_entity_poly.entity_id
_entity_poly.type
_entity_poly.pdbx_seq_one_letter_code
_entity_poly.pdbx_strand_id
1 'polypeptide(L)'
;MIFQLVLYSPFEKEAQLISRWGKPLNGLFSEYGSGIQLLGYFNDPNQLEKQIKSLSGKPEALILVIGSGGTERLAKQAIELLPCPVMLLANNRNNSLAAAIEINAVVSQTRPVKLVYAPAGASIHEQIKAFLRAALAFSRIHSARLGAVGEPSHWLLSSDGVSDFGPFGTQLVKIPIQELVEEYEILEEASADEIKEAVRQKAAKVLIKDEALGDASRVYLAMQQIIGRYRLDGITIRCFDLLEHRFTACLGMGLTNDQGIVASCEGDLHASFSMLVARLLTGEPAWMANPSSIDAGENLLTLAHCTVPFKMLAGAEDTTLTTHMESDLSVGIGGSLRKEPVTIFRTGKDFRSLNAITGQIIETNMGDQALCRTQAIIKTDTSLMEWMQKTPGNHQALVYGNIIPELSDFCRFAGVELIL
;
A
#
# COMPACT_ATOMS: atom_id res chain seq x y z
N MET A 1 16.38 -5.16 6.66
CA MET A 1 17.40 -4.41 7.43
C MET A 1 17.83 -3.19 6.62
N ILE A 2 17.95 -2.01 7.25
CA ILE A 2 18.29 -0.75 6.59
C ILE A 2 19.69 -0.34 7.05
N PHE A 3 20.55 0.01 6.11
CA PHE A 3 21.92 0.40 6.42
C PHE A 3 22.16 1.88 6.15
N GLN A 4 23.00 2.49 6.98
CA GLN A 4 23.55 3.83 6.80
C GLN A 4 25.06 3.75 6.63
N LEU A 5 25.58 4.40 5.60
CA LEU A 5 26.99 4.62 5.35
C LEU A 5 27.28 6.11 5.28
N VAL A 6 28.40 6.54 5.79
CA VAL A 6 28.90 7.91 5.67
C VAL A 6 30.21 7.90 4.89
N LEU A 7 30.23 8.57 3.74
CA LEU A 7 31.41 8.68 2.89
C LEU A 7 32.05 10.05 3.01
N TYR A 8 33.37 10.10 3.06
CA TYR A 8 34.12 11.34 3.21
C TYR A 8 35.48 11.29 2.48
N SER A 9 35.98 12.46 2.12
CA SER A 9 37.31 12.59 1.54
C SER A 9 38.39 12.40 2.63
N PRO A 10 39.56 11.80 2.32
CA PRO A 10 40.70 11.70 3.24
C PRO A 10 41.19 13.04 3.81
N PHE A 11 40.78 14.18 3.19
CA PHE A 11 41.12 15.51 3.68
C PHE A 11 40.15 16.03 4.75
N GLU A 12 39.05 15.35 5.00
CA GLU A 12 38.05 15.70 6.02
C GLU A 12 38.39 15.10 7.39
N LYS A 13 37.96 15.80 8.45
CA LYS A 13 38.09 15.30 9.81
C LYS A 13 36.87 14.47 10.20
N GLU A 14 37.06 13.20 10.40
CA GLU A 14 36.00 12.25 10.77
C GLU A 14 35.21 12.72 12.00
N ALA A 15 35.87 13.30 13.02
CA ALA A 15 35.20 13.84 14.21
C ALA A 15 34.09 14.86 13.92
N GLN A 16 34.22 15.68 12.84
CA GLN A 16 33.19 16.62 12.43
C GLN A 16 32.01 15.94 11.76
N LEU A 17 32.25 14.86 11.06
CA LEU A 17 31.21 14.02 10.44
C LEU A 17 30.46 13.22 11.48
N ILE A 18 31.16 12.66 12.47
CA ILE A 18 30.55 11.95 13.61
C ILE A 18 29.60 12.87 14.37
N SER A 19 30.01 14.12 14.64
CA SER A 19 29.16 15.10 15.31
C SER A 19 27.84 15.36 14.56
N ARG A 20 27.87 15.31 13.23
CA ARG A 20 26.73 15.63 12.37
C ARG A 20 25.86 14.41 12.02
N TRP A 21 26.48 13.28 11.72
CA TRP A 21 25.83 12.10 11.15
C TRP A 21 25.98 10.82 12.00
N GLY A 22 26.62 10.93 13.17
CA GLY A 22 27.04 9.80 13.99
C GLY A 22 25.93 9.09 14.74
N LYS A 23 24.73 9.66 14.80
CA LYS A 23 23.59 8.97 15.39
C LYS A 23 22.77 8.34 14.26
N PRO A 24 22.61 7.03 14.25
CA PRO A 24 21.62 6.43 13.37
C PRO A 24 20.25 7.02 13.67
N LEU A 25 19.42 7.16 12.65
CA LEU A 25 18.08 7.73 12.75
C LEU A 25 17.10 6.73 13.40
N ASN A 26 17.55 6.05 14.46
CA ASN A 26 16.90 4.91 15.10
C ASN A 26 15.49 5.20 15.66
N GLY A 27 15.19 6.44 15.98
CA GLY A 27 13.88 6.80 16.55
C GLY A 27 12.74 6.85 15.54
N LEU A 28 13.05 6.94 14.23
CA LEU A 28 12.06 7.11 13.19
C LEU A 28 11.35 5.81 12.76
N PHE A 29 11.92 4.65 13.09
CA PHE A 29 11.56 3.40 12.44
C PHE A 29 11.18 2.26 13.38
N SER A 30 11.02 2.52 14.66
CA SER A 30 10.46 1.55 15.61
C SER A 30 9.07 1.04 15.19
N GLU A 31 8.30 1.88 14.50
CA GLU A 31 6.97 1.53 13.95
C GLU A 31 7.04 0.46 12.84
N TYR A 32 8.19 0.31 12.17
CA TYR A 32 8.34 -0.60 11.02
C TYR A 32 9.17 -1.85 11.35
N GLY A 33 9.52 -2.06 12.61
CA GLY A 33 10.26 -3.25 13.08
C GLY A 33 11.71 -3.34 12.58
N SER A 34 12.21 -2.35 11.86
CA SER A 34 13.55 -2.31 11.28
C SER A 34 14.27 -1.05 11.76
N GLY A 35 15.31 -1.20 12.58
CA GLY A 35 16.21 -0.09 12.91
C GLY A 35 17.16 0.23 11.75
N ILE A 36 17.68 1.46 11.70
CA ILE A 36 18.78 1.83 10.81
C ILE A 36 20.09 1.49 11.51
N GLN A 37 20.90 0.66 10.87
CA GLN A 37 22.23 0.32 11.36
C GLN A 37 23.29 1.20 10.67
N LEU A 38 24.03 2.00 11.45
CA LEU A 38 25.22 2.69 10.97
C LEU A 38 26.34 1.67 10.78
N LEU A 39 26.80 1.49 9.56
CA LEU A 39 27.90 0.59 9.22
C LEU A 39 29.27 1.21 9.45
N GLY A 40 29.37 2.53 9.33
CA GLY A 40 30.61 3.25 9.60
C GLY A 40 30.83 4.46 8.68
N TYR A 41 32.06 4.98 8.79
CA TYR A 41 32.59 6.14 8.04
C TYR A 41 33.72 5.63 7.15
N PHE A 42 33.64 5.90 5.85
CA PHE A 42 34.56 5.35 4.86
C PHE A 42 35.15 6.40 3.96
N ASN A 43 36.47 6.31 3.75
CA ASN A 43 37.24 7.05 2.77
C ASN A 43 38.23 6.16 1.97
N ASP A 44 38.17 4.85 2.22
CA ASP A 44 38.99 3.83 1.57
C ASP A 44 38.09 2.76 0.92
N PRO A 45 38.27 2.47 -0.39
CA PRO A 45 37.46 1.51 -1.13
C PRO A 45 37.54 0.07 -0.61
N ASN A 46 38.75 -0.35 -0.13
CA ASN A 46 38.93 -1.74 0.32
C ASN A 46 38.26 -1.97 1.68
N GLN A 47 38.33 -0.97 2.57
CA GLN A 47 37.64 -1.04 3.86
C GLN A 47 36.12 -1.06 3.67
N LEU A 48 35.58 -0.22 2.79
CA LEU A 48 34.17 -0.22 2.43
C LEU A 48 33.71 -1.57 1.89
N GLU A 49 34.44 -2.12 0.92
CA GLU A 49 34.10 -3.41 0.31
C GLU A 49 34.14 -4.55 1.32
N LYS A 50 35.17 -4.58 2.18
CA LYS A 50 35.29 -5.57 3.27
C LYS A 50 34.09 -5.50 4.23
N GLN A 51 33.70 -4.29 4.61
CA GLN A 51 32.54 -4.09 5.49
C GLN A 51 31.24 -4.57 4.83
N ILE A 52 31.00 -4.19 3.58
CA ILE A 52 29.79 -4.60 2.84
C ILE A 52 29.75 -6.12 2.67
N LYS A 53 30.86 -6.76 2.30
CA LYS A 53 30.93 -8.22 2.15
C LYS A 53 30.78 -9.00 3.46
N SER A 54 30.99 -8.36 4.62
CA SER A 54 30.76 -8.97 5.93
C SER A 54 29.31 -8.96 6.39
N LEU A 55 28.40 -8.28 5.66
CA LEU A 55 27.00 -8.19 6.03
C LEU A 55 26.29 -9.53 5.87
N SER A 56 25.52 -9.90 6.88
CA SER A 56 24.62 -11.05 6.81
C SER A 56 23.26 -10.62 6.27
N GLY A 57 22.90 -11.13 5.09
CA GLY A 57 21.60 -10.86 4.47
C GLY A 57 21.60 -9.68 3.47
N LYS A 58 20.50 -9.57 2.72
CA LYS A 58 20.30 -8.49 1.75
C LYS A 58 19.68 -7.28 2.42
N PRO A 59 20.21 -6.06 2.22
CA PRO A 59 19.59 -4.85 2.73
C PRO A 59 18.27 -4.57 2.00
N GLU A 60 17.30 -4.04 2.73
CA GLU A 60 16.04 -3.54 2.17
C GLU A 60 16.21 -2.10 1.65
N ALA A 61 17.13 -1.33 2.23
CA ALA A 61 17.47 0.02 1.80
C ALA A 61 18.86 0.45 2.27
N LEU A 62 19.44 1.42 1.56
CA LEU A 62 20.69 2.08 1.91
C LEU A 62 20.47 3.59 2.02
N ILE A 63 20.88 4.17 3.14
CA ILE A 63 21.06 5.63 3.31
C ILE A 63 22.54 5.93 3.16
N LEU A 64 22.92 6.56 2.07
CA LEU A 64 24.30 6.90 1.76
C LEU A 64 24.51 8.40 1.97
N VAL A 65 25.18 8.75 3.05
CA VAL A 65 25.51 10.14 3.39
C VAL A 65 26.79 10.55 2.67
N ILE A 66 26.69 11.55 1.81
CA ILE A 66 27.83 12.16 1.12
C ILE A 66 28.38 13.27 2.02
N GLY A 67 29.38 12.94 2.82
CA GLY A 67 29.98 13.88 3.79
C GLY A 67 30.75 15.00 3.10
N SER A 68 31.44 14.70 2.01
CA SER A 68 32.22 15.66 1.22
C SER A 68 32.37 15.25 -0.25
N GLY A 69 32.87 16.17 -1.08
CA GLY A 69 33.32 15.86 -2.46
C GLY A 69 34.54 14.92 -2.48
N GLY A 70 34.81 14.34 -3.65
CA GLY A 70 35.86 13.34 -3.83
C GLY A 70 35.46 11.93 -3.42
N THR A 71 34.17 11.70 -3.14
CA THR A 71 33.59 10.41 -2.72
C THR A 71 32.80 9.71 -3.83
N GLU A 72 32.78 10.26 -5.04
CA GLU A 72 31.91 9.83 -6.15
C GLU A 72 32.15 8.36 -6.54
N ARG A 73 33.43 7.95 -6.65
CA ARG A 73 33.79 6.56 -6.96
C ARG A 73 33.45 5.60 -5.83
N LEU A 74 33.65 6.06 -4.60
CA LEU A 74 33.35 5.26 -3.40
C LEU A 74 31.85 5.05 -3.24
N ALA A 75 31.06 6.08 -3.51
CA ALA A 75 29.59 6.00 -3.50
C ALA A 75 29.07 5.04 -4.61
N LYS A 76 29.62 5.18 -5.82
CA LYS A 76 29.26 4.25 -6.92
C LYS A 76 29.55 2.80 -6.54
N GLN A 77 30.72 2.52 -5.96
CA GLN A 77 31.08 1.18 -5.49
C GLN A 77 30.08 0.65 -4.43
N ALA A 78 29.70 1.47 -3.43
CA ALA A 78 28.72 1.08 -2.42
C ALA A 78 27.37 0.71 -3.04
N ILE A 79 26.89 1.52 -4.00
CA ILE A 79 25.62 1.30 -4.71
C ILE A 79 25.67 0.02 -5.58
N GLU A 80 26.77 -0.25 -6.22
CA GLU A 80 26.95 -1.45 -7.05
C GLU A 80 26.99 -2.74 -6.22
N LEU A 81 27.60 -2.68 -5.02
CA LEU A 81 27.70 -3.81 -4.12
C LEU A 81 26.39 -4.12 -3.36
N LEU A 82 25.49 -3.14 -3.20
CA LEU A 82 24.25 -3.26 -2.44
C LEU A 82 23.02 -3.08 -3.36
N PRO A 83 22.44 -4.17 -3.88
CA PRO A 83 21.31 -4.11 -4.82
C PRO A 83 19.97 -3.83 -4.11
N CYS A 84 19.83 -2.65 -3.54
CA CYS A 84 18.63 -2.16 -2.86
C CYS A 84 18.33 -0.71 -3.22
N PRO A 85 17.14 -0.17 -2.91
CA PRO A 85 16.85 1.26 -2.99
C PRO A 85 17.85 2.10 -2.21
N VAL A 86 18.30 3.22 -2.79
CA VAL A 86 19.33 4.07 -2.22
C VAL A 86 18.81 5.50 -2.04
N MET A 87 19.01 6.06 -0.86
CA MET A 87 18.92 7.49 -0.60
C MET A 87 20.33 8.08 -0.54
N LEU A 88 20.61 9.08 -1.38
CA LEU A 88 21.79 9.93 -1.29
C LEU A 88 21.44 11.15 -0.43
N LEU A 89 22.11 11.30 0.71
CA LEU A 89 21.99 12.50 1.55
C LEU A 89 23.17 13.44 1.31
N ALA A 90 22.87 14.63 0.78
CA ALA A 90 23.84 15.68 0.56
C ALA A 90 23.63 16.85 1.53
N ASN A 91 24.70 17.54 1.87
CA ASN A 91 24.67 18.74 2.71
C ASN A 91 25.29 19.96 1.98
N ASN A 92 25.24 21.12 2.62
CA ASN A 92 25.70 22.40 2.06
C ASN A 92 27.19 22.71 2.31
N ARG A 93 28.01 21.72 2.64
CA ARG A 93 29.43 21.91 2.97
C ARG A 93 30.32 20.93 2.23
N ASN A 94 31.60 21.30 2.10
CA ASN A 94 32.67 20.41 1.65
C ASN A 94 32.39 19.75 0.29
N ASN A 95 31.72 20.44 -0.62
CA ASN A 95 31.30 19.96 -1.95
C ASN A 95 30.41 18.67 -1.92
N SER A 96 29.77 18.40 -0.79
CA SER A 96 28.88 17.24 -0.64
C SER A 96 27.77 17.23 -1.69
N LEU A 97 27.08 18.37 -1.89
CA LEU A 97 25.99 18.47 -2.89
C LEU A 97 26.50 18.25 -4.31
N ALA A 98 27.64 18.85 -4.68
CA ALA A 98 28.23 18.67 -6.01
C ALA A 98 28.55 17.18 -6.29
N ALA A 99 29.17 16.50 -5.33
CA ALA A 99 29.45 15.06 -5.42
C ALA A 99 28.15 14.23 -5.54
N ALA A 100 27.14 14.53 -4.73
CA ALA A 100 25.87 13.80 -4.78
C ALA A 100 25.12 13.99 -6.10
N ILE A 101 25.18 15.18 -6.71
CA ILE A 101 24.61 15.45 -8.04
C ILE A 101 25.36 14.61 -9.10
N GLU A 102 26.69 14.59 -9.07
CA GLU A 102 27.51 13.79 -10.01
C GLU A 102 27.22 12.30 -9.86
N ILE A 103 27.15 11.77 -8.64
CA ILE A 103 26.79 10.39 -8.37
C ILE A 103 25.41 10.08 -8.94
N ASN A 104 24.42 10.92 -8.63
CA ASN A 104 23.04 10.73 -9.09
C ASN A 104 22.94 10.72 -10.62
N ALA A 105 23.66 11.60 -11.31
CA ALA A 105 23.64 11.68 -12.78
C ALA A 105 24.10 10.38 -13.45
N VAL A 106 25.02 9.66 -12.83
CA VAL A 106 25.55 8.38 -13.35
C VAL A 106 24.72 7.19 -12.90
N VAL A 107 24.43 7.09 -11.59
CA VAL A 107 23.82 5.87 -11.04
C VAL A 107 22.32 5.79 -11.29
N SER A 108 21.61 6.91 -11.39
CA SER A 108 20.17 6.94 -11.67
C SER A 108 19.78 6.36 -13.05
N GLN A 109 20.74 6.22 -13.95
CA GLN A 109 20.54 5.59 -15.26
C GLN A 109 20.37 4.07 -15.14
N THR A 110 20.92 3.45 -14.11
CA THR A 110 20.95 1.99 -13.93
C THR A 110 20.31 1.52 -12.62
N ARG A 111 20.15 2.42 -11.67
CA ARG A 111 19.61 2.13 -10.33
C ARG A 111 18.68 3.25 -9.87
N PRO A 112 17.55 2.91 -9.24
CA PRO A 112 16.67 3.91 -8.63
C PRO A 112 17.31 4.50 -7.38
N VAL A 113 17.61 5.80 -7.44
CA VAL A 113 18.23 6.58 -6.37
C VAL A 113 17.36 7.78 -6.04
N LYS A 114 17.21 8.10 -4.76
CA LYS A 114 16.61 9.34 -4.28
C LYS A 114 17.67 10.27 -3.74
N LEU A 115 17.91 11.39 -4.41
CA LEU A 115 18.78 12.45 -3.90
C LEU A 115 17.99 13.38 -2.96
N VAL A 116 18.49 13.56 -1.74
CA VAL A 116 17.93 14.45 -0.73
C VAL A 116 18.97 15.47 -0.30
N TYR A 117 18.63 16.75 -0.37
CA TYR A 117 19.46 17.84 0.13
C TYR A 117 19.07 18.17 1.58
N ALA A 118 20.03 18.05 2.47
CA ALA A 118 19.88 18.23 3.92
C ALA A 118 20.86 19.29 4.44
N PRO A 119 20.60 20.59 4.24
CA PRO A 119 21.44 21.66 4.83
C PRO A 119 21.35 21.58 6.36
N ALA A 120 22.36 22.17 7.03
CA ALA A 120 22.40 22.19 8.48
C ALA A 120 21.13 22.83 9.07
N GLY A 121 20.46 22.10 9.97
CA GLY A 121 19.22 22.53 10.62
C GLY A 121 17.93 22.22 9.84
N ALA A 122 18.00 21.66 8.63
CA ALA A 122 16.80 21.23 7.92
C ALA A 122 16.21 19.96 8.55
N SER A 123 14.89 19.92 8.67
CA SER A 123 14.16 18.70 8.97
C SER A 123 13.98 17.90 7.68
N ILE A 124 14.52 16.68 7.63
CA ILE A 124 14.37 15.73 6.51
C ILE A 124 13.60 14.48 6.92
N HIS A 125 12.94 14.55 8.05
CA HIS A 125 12.23 13.45 8.68
C HIS A 125 11.22 12.79 7.73
N GLU A 126 10.32 13.60 7.17
CA GLU A 126 9.26 13.11 6.28
C GLU A 126 9.83 12.52 4.98
N GLN A 127 10.91 13.10 4.45
CA GLN A 127 11.54 12.57 3.24
C GLN A 127 12.21 11.21 3.48
N ILE A 128 12.84 11.03 4.66
CA ILE A 128 13.41 9.74 5.05
C ILE A 128 12.30 8.73 5.32
N LYS A 129 11.25 9.12 6.03
CA LYS A 129 10.10 8.26 6.34
C LYS A 129 9.44 7.76 5.05
N ALA A 130 9.15 8.66 4.11
CA ALA A 130 8.57 8.30 2.80
C ALA A 130 9.49 7.34 2.03
N PHE A 131 10.79 7.64 1.95
CA PHE A 131 11.76 6.76 1.31
C PHE A 131 11.77 5.35 1.89
N LEU A 132 11.79 5.24 3.22
CA LEU A 132 11.91 3.95 3.88
C LEU A 132 10.62 3.13 3.77
N ARG A 133 9.45 3.77 3.88
CA ARG A 133 8.17 3.12 3.60
C ARG A 133 8.14 2.55 2.18
N ALA A 134 8.53 3.36 1.21
CA ALA A 134 8.60 2.95 -0.19
C ALA A 134 9.61 1.82 -0.42
N ALA A 135 10.79 1.89 0.18
CA ALA A 135 11.83 0.86 0.03
C ALA A 135 11.41 -0.48 0.65
N LEU A 136 10.81 -0.45 1.84
CA LEU A 136 10.28 -1.65 2.49
C LEU A 136 9.11 -2.25 1.72
N ALA A 137 8.19 -1.41 1.23
CA ALA A 137 7.09 -1.84 0.38
C ALA A 137 7.60 -2.48 -0.92
N PHE A 138 8.59 -1.85 -1.57
CA PHE A 138 9.23 -2.38 -2.77
C PHE A 138 9.91 -3.73 -2.54
N SER A 139 10.58 -3.91 -1.40
CA SER A 139 11.19 -5.20 -1.05
C SER A 139 10.13 -6.29 -0.85
N ARG A 140 9.03 -5.97 -0.16
CA ARG A 140 7.98 -6.95 0.19
C ARG A 140 7.09 -7.31 -0.98
N ILE A 141 6.78 -6.35 -1.88
CA ILE A 141 5.89 -6.58 -3.01
C ILE A 141 6.38 -7.71 -3.92
N HIS A 142 7.70 -7.89 -4.07
CA HIS A 142 8.30 -8.92 -4.89
C HIS A 142 8.12 -10.35 -4.36
N SER A 143 7.85 -10.50 -3.07
CA SER A 143 7.59 -11.80 -2.44
C SER A 143 6.13 -12.02 -2.10
N ALA A 144 5.29 -11.01 -2.33
CA ALA A 144 3.88 -11.05 -2.00
C ALA A 144 3.11 -12.03 -2.89
N ARG A 145 2.02 -12.59 -2.34
CA ARG A 145 1.14 -13.57 -2.98
C ARG A 145 -0.29 -13.04 -2.98
N LEU A 146 -0.86 -12.78 -4.15
CA LEU A 146 -2.25 -12.40 -4.32
C LEU A 146 -3.06 -13.59 -4.86
N GLY A 147 -4.06 -14.01 -4.08
CA GLY A 147 -5.02 -15.03 -4.47
C GLY A 147 -6.17 -14.45 -5.28
N ALA A 148 -6.48 -15.05 -6.43
CA ALA A 148 -7.68 -14.77 -7.19
C ALA A 148 -8.63 -15.97 -7.05
N VAL A 149 -9.70 -15.79 -6.29
CA VAL A 149 -10.74 -16.80 -6.08
C VAL A 149 -11.84 -16.58 -7.12
N GLY A 150 -11.84 -17.44 -8.14
CA GLY A 150 -12.56 -17.24 -9.39
C GLY A 150 -11.81 -16.32 -10.37
N GLU A 151 -12.31 -16.24 -11.59
CA GLU A 151 -11.77 -15.32 -12.61
C GLU A 151 -12.32 -13.90 -12.38
N PRO A 152 -11.69 -12.85 -12.92
CA PRO A 152 -12.26 -11.50 -12.87
C PRO A 152 -13.69 -11.45 -13.40
N SER A 153 -14.53 -10.60 -12.83
CA SER A 153 -15.89 -10.37 -13.34
C SER A 153 -15.83 -9.87 -14.77
N HIS A 154 -16.72 -10.36 -15.63
CA HIS A 154 -16.67 -10.13 -17.09
C HIS A 154 -16.81 -8.66 -17.53
N TRP A 155 -17.27 -7.78 -16.65
CA TRP A 155 -17.31 -6.33 -16.88
C TRP A 155 -15.98 -5.61 -16.54
N LEU A 156 -15.02 -6.30 -15.89
CA LEU A 156 -13.72 -5.75 -15.54
C LEU A 156 -12.71 -5.90 -16.70
N LEU A 157 -12.95 -5.17 -17.78
CA LEU A 157 -12.17 -5.29 -19.02
C LEU A 157 -10.68 -5.01 -18.84
N SER A 158 -10.30 -4.22 -17.82
CA SER A 158 -8.89 -3.96 -17.50
C SER A 158 -8.18 -5.18 -16.90
N SER A 159 -8.91 -6.11 -16.29
CA SER A 159 -8.38 -7.33 -15.69
C SER A 159 -8.36 -8.53 -16.65
N ASP A 160 -8.88 -8.38 -17.85
CA ASP A 160 -8.89 -9.45 -18.85
C ASP A 160 -7.47 -9.86 -19.25
N GLY A 161 -7.18 -11.16 -19.14
CA GLY A 161 -5.91 -11.73 -19.55
C GLY A 161 -4.72 -11.40 -18.64
N VAL A 162 -4.95 -10.81 -17.47
CA VAL A 162 -3.90 -10.57 -16.47
C VAL A 162 -3.37 -11.93 -15.98
N SER A 163 -2.08 -12.17 -16.17
CA SER A 163 -1.37 -13.39 -15.75
C SER A 163 -0.31 -13.14 -14.69
N ASP A 164 0.12 -11.90 -14.54
CA ASP A 164 1.16 -11.47 -13.60
C ASP A 164 0.98 -9.98 -13.24
N PHE A 165 1.82 -9.49 -12.35
CA PHE A 165 1.81 -8.10 -11.89
C PHE A 165 2.97 -7.27 -12.47
N GLY A 166 3.35 -7.54 -13.71
CA GLY A 166 4.36 -6.78 -14.44
C GLY A 166 5.72 -6.75 -13.74
N PRO A 167 6.32 -5.56 -13.49
CA PRO A 167 7.67 -5.47 -12.96
C PRO A 167 7.79 -5.83 -11.47
N PHE A 168 6.69 -6.09 -10.77
CA PHE A 168 6.70 -6.23 -9.31
C PHE A 168 7.05 -7.63 -8.82
N GLY A 169 6.93 -8.67 -9.65
CA GLY A 169 7.25 -10.04 -9.25
C GLY A 169 6.30 -10.68 -8.23
N THR A 170 5.24 -9.98 -7.86
CA THR A 170 4.15 -10.50 -7.02
C THR A 170 3.55 -11.76 -7.64
N GLN A 171 3.33 -12.80 -6.86
CA GLN A 171 2.78 -14.07 -7.35
C GLN A 171 1.26 -14.03 -7.42
N LEU A 172 0.70 -14.31 -8.59
CA LEU A 172 -0.73 -14.57 -8.74
C LEU A 172 -1.02 -16.04 -8.43
N VAL A 173 -1.89 -16.29 -7.45
CA VAL A 173 -2.36 -17.63 -7.08
C VAL A 173 -3.81 -17.76 -7.52
N LYS A 174 -4.06 -18.52 -8.57
CA LYS A 174 -5.43 -18.79 -9.06
C LYS A 174 -6.07 -19.90 -8.22
N ILE A 175 -7.24 -19.64 -7.69
CA ILE A 175 -7.99 -20.52 -6.80
C ILE A 175 -9.40 -20.66 -7.37
N PRO A 176 -9.90 -21.88 -7.61
CA PRO A 176 -11.27 -22.08 -8.04
C PRO A 176 -12.26 -21.50 -7.03
N ILE A 177 -13.33 -20.84 -7.50
CA ILE A 177 -14.38 -20.31 -6.60
C ILE A 177 -15.03 -21.44 -5.78
N GLN A 178 -15.07 -22.63 -6.34
CA GLN A 178 -15.61 -23.81 -5.71
C GLN A 178 -14.88 -24.18 -4.40
N GLU A 179 -13.56 -23.91 -4.30
CA GLU A 179 -12.83 -24.16 -3.05
C GLU A 179 -13.36 -23.29 -1.89
N LEU A 180 -13.74 -22.04 -2.17
CA LEU A 180 -14.33 -21.18 -1.14
C LEU A 180 -15.72 -21.68 -0.71
N VAL A 181 -16.51 -22.17 -1.65
CA VAL A 181 -17.81 -22.76 -1.37
C VAL A 181 -17.66 -24.02 -0.53
N GLU A 182 -16.75 -24.91 -0.90
CA GLU A 182 -16.46 -26.14 -0.15
C GLU A 182 -15.97 -25.85 1.27
N GLU A 183 -15.06 -24.88 1.44
CA GLU A 183 -14.62 -24.45 2.78
C GLU A 183 -15.77 -23.89 3.61
N TYR A 184 -16.68 -23.14 3.00
CA TYR A 184 -17.88 -22.64 3.68
C TYR A 184 -18.82 -23.80 4.09
N GLU A 185 -19.05 -24.77 3.23
CA GLU A 185 -19.98 -25.87 3.46
C GLU A 185 -19.55 -26.83 4.60
N ILE A 186 -18.23 -27.03 4.76
CA ILE A 186 -17.70 -27.90 5.83
C ILE A 186 -17.67 -27.22 7.20
N LEU A 187 -17.81 -25.90 7.28
CA LEU A 187 -17.83 -25.18 8.55
C LEU A 187 -19.20 -25.34 9.23
N GLU A 188 -19.21 -25.77 10.47
CA GLU A 188 -20.41 -25.79 11.29
C GLU A 188 -20.92 -24.38 11.60
N GLU A 189 -22.22 -24.19 11.71
CA GLU A 189 -22.81 -22.87 12.03
C GLU A 189 -22.25 -22.28 13.32
N ALA A 190 -22.13 -23.08 14.37
CA ALA A 190 -21.59 -22.67 15.66
C ALA A 190 -20.13 -22.20 15.60
N SER A 191 -19.36 -22.59 14.57
CA SER A 191 -17.97 -22.14 14.42
C SER A 191 -17.83 -20.63 14.21
N ALA A 192 -18.89 -19.97 13.74
CA ALA A 192 -18.93 -18.55 13.44
C ALA A 192 -19.55 -17.68 14.56
N ASP A 193 -20.06 -18.27 15.64
CA ASP A 193 -20.79 -17.52 16.69
C ASP A 193 -19.94 -16.45 17.36
N GLU A 194 -18.68 -16.69 17.63
CA GLU A 194 -17.76 -15.71 18.20
C GLU A 194 -17.55 -14.52 17.26
N ILE A 195 -17.34 -14.80 15.97
CA ILE A 195 -17.16 -13.76 14.95
C ILE A 195 -18.45 -12.98 14.76
N LYS A 196 -19.59 -13.65 14.68
CA LYS A 196 -20.91 -13.03 14.57
C LYS A 196 -21.17 -12.04 15.70
N GLU A 197 -20.89 -12.43 16.93
CA GLU A 197 -21.07 -11.56 18.09
C GLU A 197 -20.08 -10.37 18.10
N ALA A 198 -18.82 -10.62 17.77
CA ALA A 198 -17.81 -9.57 17.64
C ALA A 198 -18.16 -8.53 16.55
N VAL A 199 -18.74 -8.98 15.44
CA VAL A 199 -19.21 -8.10 14.35
C VAL A 199 -20.43 -7.31 14.78
N ARG A 200 -21.37 -7.93 15.49
CA ARG A 200 -22.56 -7.26 16.05
C ARG A 200 -22.18 -6.07 16.92
N GLN A 201 -21.14 -6.20 17.73
CA GLN A 201 -20.64 -5.14 18.61
C GLN A 201 -19.95 -3.98 17.85
N LYS A 202 -19.62 -4.16 16.57
CA LYS A 202 -19.03 -3.11 15.72
C LYS A 202 -20.07 -2.21 15.06
N ALA A 203 -21.38 -2.47 15.22
CA ALA A 203 -22.43 -1.73 14.54
C ALA A 203 -23.54 -1.31 15.51
N ALA A 204 -23.95 -0.04 15.42
CA ALA A 204 -25.11 0.47 16.18
C ALA A 204 -26.44 -0.11 15.64
N LYS A 205 -26.48 -0.46 14.35
CA LYS A 205 -27.68 -1.00 13.70
C LYS A 205 -27.37 -2.28 12.95
N VAL A 206 -28.18 -3.30 13.22
CA VAL A 206 -28.13 -4.58 12.49
C VAL A 206 -29.49 -4.77 11.83
N LEU A 207 -29.58 -4.51 10.52
CA LEU A 207 -30.82 -4.51 9.73
C LEU A 207 -30.99 -5.78 8.92
N ILE A 208 -30.26 -6.84 9.28
CA ILE A 208 -30.27 -8.14 8.64
C ILE A 208 -30.72 -9.22 9.61
N LYS A 209 -31.11 -10.37 9.08
CA LYS A 209 -31.45 -11.54 9.89
C LYS A 209 -30.18 -12.12 10.54
N ASP A 210 -30.36 -12.74 11.70
CA ASP A 210 -29.26 -13.38 12.45
C ASP A 210 -28.56 -14.49 11.64
N GLU A 211 -29.34 -15.27 10.87
CA GLU A 211 -28.83 -16.28 9.95
C GLU A 211 -27.89 -15.68 8.91
N ALA A 212 -28.27 -14.57 8.28
CA ALA A 212 -27.43 -13.91 7.27
C ALA A 212 -26.10 -13.39 7.84
N LEU A 213 -26.10 -12.92 9.09
CA LEU A 213 -24.88 -12.54 9.79
C LEU A 213 -24.03 -13.77 10.13
N GLY A 214 -24.65 -14.88 10.54
CA GLY A 214 -23.97 -16.16 10.76
C GLY A 214 -23.29 -16.66 9.49
N ASP A 215 -24.03 -16.72 8.37
CA ASP A 215 -23.50 -17.14 7.07
C ASP A 215 -22.34 -16.26 6.60
N ALA A 216 -22.48 -14.94 6.69
CA ALA A 216 -21.40 -14.02 6.33
C ALA A 216 -20.16 -14.17 7.22
N SER A 217 -20.34 -14.54 8.50
CA SER A 217 -19.25 -14.84 9.42
C SER A 217 -18.57 -16.17 9.08
N ARG A 218 -19.33 -17.18 8.62
CA ARG A 218 -18.77 -18.45 8.09
C ARG A 218 -17.97 -18.21 6.81
N VAL A 219 -18.46 -17.36 5.89
CA VAL A 219 -17.72 -16.98 4.68
C VAL A 219 -16.38 -16.35 5.05
N TYR A 220 -16.34 -15.46 6.05
CA TYR A 220 -15.10 -14.92 6.56
C TYR A 220 -14.13 -16.01 7.04
N LEU A 221 -14.61 -17.00 7.81
CA LEU A 221 -13.77 -18.11 8.28
C LEU A 221 -13.26 -18.96 7.10
N ALA A 222 -14.10 -19.24 6.10
CA ALA A 222 -13.69 -19.94 4.88
C ALA A 222 -12.60 -19.18 4.12
N MET A 223 -12.72 -17.85 4.02
CA MET A 223 -11.67 -17.01 3.47
C MET A 223 -10.35 -17.12 4.24
N GLN A 224 -10.39 -17.15 5.59
CA GLN A 224 -9.19 -17.30 6.42
C GLN A 224 -8.51 -18.67 6.20
N GLN A 225 -9.28 -19.75 5.99
CA GLN A 225 -8.72 -21.07 5.65
C GLN A 225 -7.95 -21.02 4.32
N ILE A 226 -8.54 -20.42 3.29
CA ILE A 226 -7.90 -20.25 1.98
C ILE A 226 -6.64 -19.40 2.09
N ILE A 227 -6.72 -18.25 2.77
CA ILE A 227 -5.58 -17.35 2.99
C ILE A 227 -4.43 -18.10 3.68
N GLY A 228 -4.72 -18.85 4.73
CA GLY A 228 -3.72 -19.63 5.46
C GLY A 228 -3.12 -20.76 4.60
N ARG A 229 -3.95 -21.53 3.90
CA ARG A 229 -3.53 -22.64 3.03
C ARG A 229 -2.56 -22.19 1.95
N TYR A 230 -2.88 -21.09 1.27
CA TYR A 230 -2.09 -20.55 0.17
C TYR A 230 -1.05 -19.51 0.61
N ARG A 231 -0.98 -19.15 1.90
CA ARG A 231 -0.09 -18.13 2.48
C ARG A 231 -0.18 -16.82 1.71
N LEU A 232 -1.40 -16.29 1.60
CA LEU A 232 -1.69 -15.09 0.83
C LEU A 232 -1.47 -13.82 1.63
N ASP A 233 -0.89 -12.81 0.99
CA ASP A 233 -0.82 -11.43 1.49
C ASP A 233 -2.06 -10.62 1.09
N GLY A 234 -2.80 -11.10 0.11
CA GLY A 234 -4.07 -10.54 -0.31
C GLY A 234 -4.91 -11.55 -1.10
N ILE A 235 -6.22 -11.29 -1.16
CA ILE A 235 -7.20 -12.12 -1.85
C ILE A 235 -8.20 -11.22 -2.60
N THR A 236 -8.57 -11.63 -3.81
CA THR A 236 -9.74 -11.08 -4.50
C THR A 236 -10.72 -12.19 -4.83
N ILE A 237 -12.00 -11.89 -4.75
CA ILE A 237 -13.06 -12.91 -4.89
C ILE A 237 -14.06 -12.44 -5.94
N ARG A 238 -14.39 -13.31 -6.88
CA ARG A 238 -15.51 -13.12 -7.80
C ARG A 238 -16.84 -13.29 -7.05
N CYS A 239 -17.19 -12.30 -6.24
CA CYS A 239 -18.25 -12.38 -5.24
C CYS A 239 -19.65 -12.61 -5.82
N PHE A 240 -19.92 -12.21 -7.07
CA PHE A 240 -21.22 -12.41 -7.72
C PHE A 240 -21.53 -13.89 -8.00
N ASP A 241 -20.52 -14.73 -8.19
CA ASP A 241 -20.73 -16.18 -8.34
C ASP A 241 -21.22 -16.82 -7.04
N LEU A 242 -20.97 -16.17 -5.89
CA LEU A 242 -21.43 -16.65 -4.58
C LEU A 242 -22.94 -16.42 -4.35
N LEU A 243 -23.58 -15.59 -5.17
CA LEU A 243 -25.02 -15.31 -5.07
C LEU A 243 -25.87 -16.56 -5.36
N GLU A 244 -25.38 -17.49 -6.16
CA GLU A 244 -26.03 -18.79 -6.39
C GLU A 244 -26.15 -19.59 -5.08
N HIS A 245 -25.20 -19.39 -4.16
CA HIS A 245 -25.19 -19.99 -2.81
C HIS A 245 -25.86 -19.09 -1.76
N ARG A 246 -26.48 -17.96 -2.16
CA ARG A 246 -27.22 -17.01 -1.33
C ARG A 246 -26.38 -16.24 -0.31
N PHE A 247 -25.07 -16.12 -0.50
CA PHE A 247 -24.19 -15.29 0.32
C PHE A 247 -23.26 -14.40 -0.52
N THR A 248 -22.63 -13.44 0.12
CA THR A 248 -21.57 -12.58 -0.45
C THR A 248 -20.38 -12.55 0.49
N ALA A 249 -19.23 -12.07 0.00
CA ALA A 249 -18.00 -11.99 0.80
C ALA A 249 -17.74 -10.58 1.38
N CYS A 250 -18.68 -9.64 1.27
CA CYS A 250 -18.44 -8.22 1.63
C CYS A 250 -18.00 -8.03 3.08
N LEU A 251 -18.70 -8.68 4.04
CA LEU A 251 -18.31 -8.65 5.45
C LEU A 251 -16.92 -9.27 5.66
N GLY A 252 -16.68 -10.43 5.06
CA GLY A 252 -15.40 -11.13 5.14
C GLY A 252 -14.24 -10.29 4.61
N MET A 253 -14.45 -9.54 3.53
CA MET A 253 -13.46 -8.62 2.98
C MET A 253 -13.15 -7.47 3.94
N GLY A 254 -14.17 -6.84 4.53
CA GLY A 254 -13.99 -5.79 5.54
C GLY A 254 -13.15 -6.26 6.73
N LEU A 255 -13.50 -7.41 7.29
CA LEU A 255 -12.78 -8.03 8.42
C LEU A 255 -11.35 -8.45 8.08
N THR A 256 -11.14 -9.02 6.88
CA THR A 256 -9.81 -9.45 6.42
C THR A 256 -8.87 -8.25 6.24
N ASN A 257 -9.37 -7.15 5.67
CA ASN A 257 -8.62 -5.89 5.57
C ASN A 257 -8.26 -5.32 6.95
N ASP A 258 -9.16 -5.43 7.94
CA ASP A 258 -8.89 -5.03 9.33
C ASP A 258 -7.74 -5.82 9.96
N GLN A 259 -7.54 -7.08 9.57
CA GLN A 259 -6.42 -7.92 10.04
C GLN A 259 -5.11 -7.63 9.32
N GLY A 260 -5.13 -6.79 8.29
CA GLY A 260 -3.96 -6.37 7.54
C GLY A 260 -3.62 -7.26 6.34
N ILE A 261 -4.52 -8.14 5.97
CA ILE A 261 -4.47 -8.91 4.72
C ILE A 261 -5.43 -8.24 3.74
N VAL A 262 -4.96 -7.94 2.54
CA VAL A 262 -5.79 -7.28 1.54
C VAL A 262 -6.93 -8.19 1.08
N ALA A 263 -8.15 -7.67 1.06
CA ALA A 263 -9.29 -8.38 0.49
C ALA A 263 -10.13 -7.44 -0.37
N SER A 264 -10.36 -7.84 -1.61
CA SER A 264 -11.04 -7.04 -2.62
C SER A 264 -12.10 -7.83 -3.37
N CYS A 265 -13.00 -7.14 -4.04
CA CYS A 265 -14.19 -7.68 -4.68
C CYS A 265 -13.98 -7.94 -6.18
N GLU A 266 -14.89 -8.71 -6.76
CA GLU A 266 -15.09 -8.90 -8.20
C GLU A 266 -13.94 -9.55 -8.97
N GLY A 267 -12.91 -10.07 -8.30
CA GLY A 267 -11.73 -10.59 -8.98
C GLY A 267 -10.85 -9.48 -9.57
N ASP A 268 -11.02 -8.20 -9.16
CA ASP A 268 -10.26 -7.08 -9.70
C ASP A 268 -8.81 -7.09 -9.23
N LEU A 269 -7.92 -7.61 -10.07
CA LEU A 269 -6.48 -7.73 -9.79
C LEU A 269 -5.78 -6.37 -9.67
N HIS A 270 -6.21 -5.36 -10.42
CA HIS A 270 -5.63 -4.02 -10.36
C HIS A 270 -5.98 -3.29 -9.07
N ALA A 271 -7.25 -3.36 -8.65
CA ALA A 271 -7.67 -2.81 -7.37
C ALA A 271 -7.00 -3.56 -6.20
N SER A 272 -6.95 -4.90 -6.26
CA SER A 272 -6.26 -5.73 -5.26
C SER A 272 -4.80 -5.35 -5.10
N PHE A 273 -4.09 -5.20 -6.20
CA PHE A 273 -2.68 -4.81 -6.20
C PHE A 273 -2.50 -3.38 -5.68
N SER A 274 -3.38 -2.46 -6.06
CA SER A 274 -3.35 -1.08 -5.53
C SER A 274 -3.58 -1.06 -4.02
N MET A 275 -4.53 -1.83 -3.50
CA MET A 275 -4.73 -1.98 -2.06
C MET A 275 -3.53 -2.61 -1.37
N LEU A 276 -2.85 -3.57 -2.00
CA LEU A 276 -1.62 -4.17 -1.47
C LEU A 276 -0.50 -3.14 -1.39
N VAL A 277 -0.31 -2.33 -2.42
CA VAL A 277 0.67 -1.22 -2.40
C VAL A 277 0.33 -0.24 -1.28
N ALA A 278 -0.95 0.19 -1.15
CA ALA A 278 -1.41 1.05 -0.05
C ALA A 278 -1.06 0.45 1.32
N ARG A 279 -1.40 -0.82 1.54
CA ARG A 279 -1.14 -1.53 2.78
C ARG A 279 0.34 -1.61 3.12
N LEU A 280 1.20 -1.91 2.14
CA LEU A 280 2.64 -2.01 2.33
C LEU A 280 3.29 -0.65 2.62
N LEU A 281 2.78 0.43 2.01
CA LEU A 281 3.28 1.80 2.22
C LEU A 281 2.85 2.39 3.56
N THR A 282 1.63 2.12 4.01
CA THR A 282 1.04 2.80 5.16
C THR A 282 0.99 1.96 6.43
N GLY A 283 0.90 0.64 6.28
CA GLY A 283 0.56 -0.26 7.38
C GLY A 283 -0.94 -0.27 7.73
N GLU A 284 -1.76 0.54 7.05
CA GLU A 284 -3.19 0.69 7.28
C GLU A 284 -4.04 0.03 6.19
N PRO A 285 -5.30 -0.33 6.44
CA PRO A 285 -6.19 -0.84 5.41
C PRO A 285 -6.49 0.23 4.35
N ALA A 286 -6.76 -0.22 3.13
CA ALA A 286 -7.33 0.59 2.07
C ALA A 286 -8.77 0.15 1.78
N TRP A 287 -9.60 1.08 1.32
CA TRP A 287 -10.95 0.80 0.87
C TRP A 287 -11.02 0.79 -0.65
N MET A 288 -11.50 -0.30 -1.22
CA MET A 288 -11.86 -0.41 -2.62
C MET A 288 -13.20 0.27 -2.84
N ALA A 289 -13.28 1.21 -3.78
CA ALA A 289 -14.53 1.92 -4.04
C ALA A 289 -14.74 2.29 -5.51
N ASN A 290 -16.01 2.34 -5.92
CA ASN A 290 -16.44 2.76 -7.24
C ASN A 290 -16.65 4.28 -7.29
N PRO A 291 -16.11 4.99 -8.30
CA PRO A 291 -16.60 6.31 -8.68
C PRO A 291 -18.06 6.24 -9.06
N SER A 292 -18.92 6.93 -8.32
CA SER A 292 -20.37 6.91 -8.50
C SER A 292 -20.89 8.19 -9.14
N SER A 293 -20.32 9.35 -8.80
CA SER A 293 -20.63 10.63 -9.44
C SER A 293 -19.47 11.62 -9.34
N ILE A 294 -19.49 12.61 -10.22
CA ILE A 294 -18.53 13.72 -10.26
C ILE A 294 -19.31 15.03 -10.37
N ASP A 295 -19.01 15.97 -9.47
CA ASP A 295 -19.30 17.40 -9.69
C ASP A 295 -18.04 18.09 -10.15
N ALA A 296 -17.98 18.38 -11.46
CA ALA A 296 -16.79 18.99 -12.07
C ALA A 296 -16.61 20.46 -11.68
N GLY A 297 -17.67 21.18 -11.34
CA GLY A 297 -17.62 22.58 -10.92
C GLY A 297 -16.95 22.75 -9.56
N GLU A 298 -17.26 21.82 -8.67
CA GLU A 298 -16.75 21.83 -7.29
C GLU A 298 -15.61 20.84 -7.08
N ASN A 299 -15.19 20.07 -8.08
CA ASN A 299 -14.22 18.97 -7.95
C ASN A 299 -14.58 17.98 -6.83
N LEU A 300 -15.86 17.54 -6.82
CA LEU A 300 -16.35 16.57 -5.85
C LEU A 300 -16.48 15.19 -6.50
N LEU A 301 -15.85 14.21 -5.91
CA LEU A 301 -15.92 12.80 -6.31
C LEU A 301 -16.72 12.01 -5.26
N THR A 302 -17.80 11.38 -5.69
CA THR A 302 -18.53 10.42 -4.86
C THR A 302 -17.98 9.03 -5.10
N LEU A 303 -17.56 8.37 -4.02
CA LEU A 303 -17.15 6.97 -3.99
C LEU A 303 -18.14 6.14 -3.18
N ALA A 304 -18.41 4.91 -3.61
CA ALA A 304 -19.26 3.98 -2.88
C ALA A 304 -18.79 2.53 -3.04
N HIS A 305 -18.89 1.72 -1.97
CA HIS A 305 -18.72 0.26 -1.98
C HIS A 305 -19.24 -0.40 -0.70
N CYS A 306 -19.45 -1.72 -0.72
CA CYS A 306 -19.99 -2.50 0.40
C CYS A 306 -18.93 -3.17 1.30
N THR A 307 -17.64 -3.06 0.98
CA THR A 307 -16.54 -3.84 1.58
C THR A 307 -15.59 -3.01 2.44
N VAL A 308 -16.10 -1.92 3.04
CA VAL A 308 -15.26 -1.03 3.84
C VAL A 308 -14.67 -1.75 5.05
N PRO A 309 -13.36 -1.60 5.34
CA PRO A 309 -12.78 -2.05 6.60
C PRO A 309 -13.38 -1.28 7.80
N PHE A 310 -13.71 -1.94 8.89
CA PHE A 310 -14.26 -1.27 10.09
C PHE A 310 -13.25 -0.27 10.67
N LYS A 311 -11.95 -0.52 10.59
CA LYS A 311 -10.88 0.40 11.02
C LYS A 311 -10.88 1.73 10.26
N MET A 312 -11.50 1.81 9.12
CA MET A 312 -11.63 3.04 8.35
C MET A 312 -12.86 3.86 8.74
N LEU A 313 -13.83 3.25 9.43
CA LEU A 313 -15.03 3.93 9.89
C LEU A 313 -14.73 4.87 11.07
N ALA A 314 -15.54 5.89 11.22
CA ALA A 314 -15.43 6.89 12.29
C ALA A 314 -15.74 6.30 13.67
N GLY A 315 -16.67 5.34 13.73
CA GLY A 315 -17.02 4.64 14.95
C GLY A 315 -18.18 3.67 14.76
N ALA A 316 -18.43 2.86 15.78
CA ALA A 316 -19.51 1.88 15.79
C ALA A 316 -20.91 2.54 15.78
N GLU A 317 -21.02 3.75 16.32
CA GLU A 317 -22.25 4.51 16.46
C GLU A 317 -22.95 4.85 15.13
N ASP A 318 -22.14 4.98 14.05
CA ASP A 318 -22.63 5.27 12.70
C ASP A 318 -22.61 4.03 11.79
N THR A 319 -22.12 2.90 12.31
CA THR A 319 -22.00 1.67 11.53
C THR A 319 -23.34 0.93 11.48
N THR A 320 -23.70 0.50 10.29
CA THR A 320 -24.91 -0.29 10.02
C THR A 320 -24.54 -1.55 9.24
N LEU A 321 -25.00 -2.70 9.71
CA LEU A 321 -24.98 -3.95 8.94
C LEU A 321 -26.33 -4.07 8.22
N THR A 322 -26.28 -4.12 6.91
CA THR A 322 -27.45 -4.21 6.04
C THR A 322 -27.21 -5.27 4.96
N THR A 323 -28.13 -5.45 4.03
CA THR A 323 -27.95 -6.38 2.92
C THR A 323 -26.97 -5.83 1.88
N HIS A 324 -26.36 -6.69 1.08
CA HIS A 324 -25.64 -6.31 -0.13
C HIS A 324 -26.57 -5.50 -1.05
N MET A 325 -26.08 -4.42 -1.63
CA MET A 325 -26.94 -3.43 -2.31
C MET A 325 -27.67 -4.03 -3.52
N GLU A 326 -26.97 -4.75 -4.37
CA GLU A 326 -27.50 -5.21 -5.66
C GLU A 326 -28.34 -6.50 -5.57
N SER A 327 -28.14 -7.30 -4.52
CA SER A 327 -28.83 -8.60 -4.38
C SER A 327 -29.81 -8.69 -3.22
N ASP A 328 -29.79 -7.73 -2.31
CA ASP A 328 -30.53 -7.76 -1.03
C ASP A 328 -30.25 -9.01 -0.18
N LEU A 329 -29.13 -9.72 -0.45
CA LEU A 329 -28.68 -10.90 0.29
C LEU A 329 -27.52 -10.56 1.24
N SER A 330 -27.22 -11.50 2.16
CA SER A 330 -26.01 -11.49 2.98
C SER A 330 -25.78 -10.17 3.73
N VAL A 331 -24.52 -9.73 3.88
CA VAL A 331 -24.17 -8.57 4.71
C VAL A 331 -23.28 -7.58 3.95
N GLY A 332 -23.78 -6.35 3.78
CA GLY A 332 -23.01 -5.18 3.38
C GLY A 332 -22.73 -4.28 4.57
N ILE A 333 -21.60 -3.61 4.59
CA ILE A 333 -21.19 -2.68 5.64
C ILE A 333 -21.51 -1.26 5.18
N GLY A 334 -22.30 -0.52 5.96
CA GLY A 334 -22.54 0.90 5.80
C GLY A 334 -22.03 1.68 7.01
N GLY A 335 -21.43 2.83 6.78
CA GLY A 335 -20.94 3.65 7.89
C GLY A 335 -20.24 4.93 7.44
N SER A 336 -19.99 5.82 8.39
CA SER A 336 -19.28 7.06 8.17
C SER A 336 -17.77 6.81 8.15
N LEU A 337 -17.09 7.24 7.09
CA LEU A 337 -15.64 7.33 7.06
C LEU A 337 -15.16 8.54 7.87
N ARG A 338 -13.93 8.52 8.37
CA ARG A 338 -13.34 9.69 9.01
C ARG A 338 -13.12 10.80 7.98
N LYS A 339 -13.45 12.05 8.34
CA LYS A 339 -13.27 13.22 7.48
C LYS A 339 -11.81 13.68 7.51
N GLU A 340 -10.94 12.91 6.87
CA GLU A 340 -9.50 13.09 6.83
C GLU A 340 -9.00 13.27 5.39
N PRO A 341 -7.79 13.80 5.18
CA PRO A 341 -7.12 13.76 3.88
C PRO A 341 -6.98 12.32 3.38
N VAL A 342 -7.09 12.12 2.06
CA VAL A 342 -6.98 10.81 1.42
C VAL A 342 -6.14 10.86 0.16
N THR A 343 -5.55 9.72 -0.18
CA THR A 343 -5.02 9.43 -1.50
C THR A 343 -5.87 8.33 -2.13
N ILE A 344 -6.25 8.56 -3.39
CA ILE A 344 -7.04 7.64 -4.20
C ILE A 344 -6.19 7.27 -5.39
N PHE A 345 -6.01 5.97 -5.65
CA PHE A 345 -5.16 5.56 -6.76
C PHE A 345 -5.51 4.17 -7.29
N ARG A 346 -5.06 3.89 -8.52
CA ARG A 346 -5.18 2.61 -9.18
C ARG A 346 -3.98 2.35 -10.10
N THR A 347 -3.58 1.09 -10.22
CA THR A 347 -2.57 0.66 -11.20
C THR A 347 -3.14 0.61 -12.61
N GLY A 348 -2.32 0.99 -13.59
CA GLY A 348 -2.63 0.87 -15.01
C GLY A 348 -2.65 -0.58 -15.49
N LYS A 349 -3.14 -0.79 -16.73
CA LYS A 349 -3.47 -2.10 -17.30
C LYS A 349 -2.29 -3.10 -17.30
N ASP A 350 -1.07 -2.64 -17.50
CA ASP A 350 0.13 -3.47 -17.56
C ASP A 350 0.99 -3.39 -16.28
N PHE A 351 0.45 -2.79 -15.21
CA PHE A 351 1.16 -2.51 -13.95
C PHE A 351 2.41 -1.62 -14.12
N ARG A 352 2.50 -0.86 -15.23
CA ARG A 352 3.63 0.05 -15.51
C ARG A 352 3.35 1.51 -15.16
N SER A 353 2.16 1.79 -14.67
CA SER A 353 1.77 3.11 -14.17
C SER A 353 0.86 2.99 -12.95
N LEU A 354 0.87 4.04 -12.12
CA LEU A 354 -0.13 4.28 -11.09
C LEU A 354 -0.74 5.65 -11.35
N ASN A 355 -2.07 5.72 -11.42
CA ASN A 355 -2.77 7.00 -11.48
C ASN A 355 -3.28 7.34 -10.07
N ALA A 356 -2.92 8.50 -9.53
CA ALA A 356 -3.23 8.91 -8.18
C ALA A 356 -3.72 10.36 -8.10
N ILE A 357 -4.68 10.60 -7.21
CA ILE A 357 -5.13 11.94 -6.83
C ILE A 357 -5.21 12.05 -5.32
N THR A 358 -5.18 13.27 -4.81
CA THR A 358 -5.40 13.57 -3.38
C THR A 358 -6.68 14.37 -3.20
N GLY A 359 -7.20 14.33 -1.98
CA GLY A 359 -8.37 15.10 -1.61
C GLY A 359 -8.69 15.00 -0.11
N GLN A 360 -9.81 15.60 0.26
CA GLN A 360 -10.34 15.60 1.61
C GLN A 360 -11.74 15.00 1.61
N ILE A 361 -12.00 14.02 2.48
CA ILE A 361 -13.37 13.55 2.71
C ILE A 361 -14.16 14.67 3.40
N ILE A 362 -15.22 15.14 2.75
CA ILE A 362 -16.06 16.24 3.26
C ILE A 362 -17.43 15.77 3.75
N GLU A 363 -17.95 14.69 3.14
CA GLU A 363 -19.25 14.12 3.50
C GLU A 363 -19.20 12.60 3.42
N THR A 364 -19.97 11.91 4.26
CA THR A 364 -20.01 10.44 4.32
C THR A 364 -21.40 9.99 4.71
N ASN A 365 -21.72 8.71 4.44
CA ASN A 365 -22.96 8.06 4.87
C ASN A 365 -24.22 8.81 4.40
N MET A 366 -24.26 9.25 3.13
CA MET A 366 -25.35 10.04 2.55
C MET A 366 -26.69 9.30 2.54
N GLY A 367 -26.68 7.97 2.64
CA GLY A 367 -27.90 7.15 2.68
C GLY A 367 -28.59 7.00 1.34
N ASP A 368 -27.90 7.26 0.24
CA ASP A 368 -28.43 7.06 -1.11
C ASP A 368 -28.62 5.56 -1.38
N GLN A 369 -29.88 5.15 -1.57
CA GLN A 369 -30.24 3.75 -1.78
C GLN A 369 -29.86 3.22 -3.15
N ALA A 370 -29.54 4.09 -4.10
CA ALA A 370 -29.07 3.74 -5.44
C ALA A 370 -27.57 3.40 -5.47
N LEU A 371 -26.85 3.61 -4.37
CA LEU A 371 -25.42 3.38 -4.24
C LEU A 371 -25.11 2.27 -3.23
N CYS A 372 -23.90 1.72 -3.33
CA CYS A 372 -23.37 0.80 -2.32
C CYS A 372 -23.37 1.42 -0.92
N ARG A 373 -23.36 0.57 0.11
CA ARG A 373 -23.74 0.92 1.49
C ARG A 373 -22.84 1.94 2.18
N THR A 374 -21.52 1.88 1.96
CA THR A 374 -20.60 2.94 2.42
C THR A 374 -20.40 3.94 1.28
N GLN A 375 -20.56 5.23 1.61
CA GLN A 375 -20.53 6.32 0.64
C GLN A 375 -19.70 7.48 1.20
N ALA A 376 -18.91 8.12 0.33
CA ALA A 376 -18.11 9.29 0.69
C ALA A 376 -18.04 10.29 -0.47
N ILE A 377 -18.11 11.58 -0.13
CA ILE A 377 -17.81 12.69 -1.06
C ILE A 377 -16.44 13.24 -0.71
N ILE A 378 -15.57 13.27 -1.71
CA ILE A 378 -14.19 13.74 -1.61
C ILE A 378 -14.03 15.02 -2.43
N LYS A 379 -13.61 16.10 -1.77
CA LYS A 379 -13.12 17.31 -2.46
C LYS A 379 -11.71 17.04 -2.92
N THR A 380 -11.47 16.97 -4.22
CA THR A 380 -10.16 16.63 -4.78
C THR A 380 -9.34 17.88 -5.10
N ASP A 381 -8.01 17.71 -5.08
CA ASP A 381 -7.05 18.75 -5.41
C ASP A 381 -6.78 18.84 -6.92
N THR A 382 -7.24 17.81 -7.67
CA THR A 382 -7.00 17.66 -9.11
C THR A 382 -8.33 17.81 -9.87
N SER A 383 -8.27 18.29 -11.11
CA SER A 383 -9.41 18.32 -12.01
C SER A 383 -9.97 16.93 -12.26
N LEU A 384 -11.19 16.69 -11.80
CA LEU A 384 -11.85 15.39 -11.98
C LEU A 384 -12.17 15.08 -13.43
N MET A 385 -12.37 16.10 -14.27
CA MET A 385 -12.57 15.89 -15.70
C MET A 385 -11.33 15.35 -16.40
N GLU A 386 -10.14 15.79 -15.98
CA GLU A 386 -8.87 15.24 -16.46
C GLU A 386 -8.60 13.86 -15.89
N TRP A 387 -8.82 13.67 -14.58
CA TRP A 387 -8.66 12.39 -13.93
C TRP A 387 -9.54 11.30 -14.56
N MET A 388 -10.81 11.60 -14.85
CA MET A 388 -11.75 10.67 -15.47
C MET A 388 -11.26 10.15 -16.84
N GLN A 389 -10.50 10.95 -17.58
CA GLN A 389 -9.90 10.56 -18.87
C GLN A 389 -8.65 9.72 -18.72
N LYS A 390 -7.97 9.81 -17.58
CA LYS A 390 -6.68 9.15 -17.33
C LYS A 390 -6.78 7.93 -16.42
N THR A 391 -7.83 7.85 -15.59
CA THR A 391 -7.98 6.73 -14.64
C THR A 391 -8.14 5.40 -15.38
N PRO A 392 -7.35 4.37 -15.01
CA PRO A 392 -7.24 3.14 -15.80
C PRO A 392 -8.36 2.10 -15.53
N GLY A 393 -9.35 2.43 -14.72
CA GLY A 393 -10.46 1.52 -14.43
C GLY A 393 -11.37 2.04 -13.33
N ASN A 394 -12.45 1.29 -13.04
CA ASN A 394 -13.51 1.72 -12.13
C ASN A 394 -13.12 1.69 -10.66
N HIS A 395 -12.72 0.55 -10.12
CA HIS A 395 -12.38 0.46 -8.70
C HIS A 395 -11.10 1.21 -8.36
N GLN A 396 -11.19 2.04 -7.35
CA GLN A 396 -10.08 2.81 -6.81
C GLN A 396 -9.71 2.31 -5.42
N ALA A 397 -8.43 2.33 -5.08
CA ALA A 397 -7.97 2.14 -3.70
C ALA A 397 -7.90 3.51 -3.01
N LEU A 398 -8.69 3.70 -1.95
CA LEU A 398 -8.64 4.88 -1.09
C LEU A 398 -7.90 4.54 0.21
N VAL A 399 -6.97 5.38 0.60
CA VAL A 399 -6.24 5.28 1.87
C VAL A 399 -6.17 6.65 2.53
N TYR A 400 -6.19 6.68 3.86
CA TYR A 400 -6.03 7.93 4.61
C TYR A 400 -4.63 8.50 4.49
N GLY A 401 -4.55 9.81 4.47
CA GLY A 401 -3.32 10.59 4.34
C GLY A 401 -2.92 10.90 2.89
N ASN A 402 -2.00 11.83 2.76
CA ASN A 402 -1.32 12.10 1.50
C ASN A 402 -0.07 11.23 1.42
N ILE A 403 -0.15 10.14 0.65
CA ILE A 403 0.96 9.20 0.44
C ILE A 403 1.66 9.37 -0.92
N ILE A 404 1.45 10.49 -1.59
CA ILE A 404 2.10 10.78 -2.88
C ILE A 404 3.63 10.73 -2.79
N PRO A 405 4.29 11.22 -1.72
CA PRO A 405 5.73 11.06 -1.57
C PRO A 405 6.20 9.60 -1.55
N GLU A 406 5.49 8.74 -0.82
CA GLU A 406 5.76 7.31 -0.74
C GLU A 406 5.49 6.61 -2.08
N LEU A 407 4.37 6.91 -2.74
CA LEU A 407 4.05 6.39 -4.08
C LEU A 407 5.10 6.82 -5.10
N SER A 408 5.56 8.07 -5.06
CA SER A 408 6.58 8.57 -5.97
C SER A 408 7.90 7.80 -5.83
N ASP A 409 8.35 7.54 -4.60
CA ASP A 409 9.55 6.78 -4.36
C ASP A 409 9.36 5.30 -4.74
N PHE A 410 8.22 4.71 -4.41
CA PHE A 410 7.87 3.33 -4.77
C PHE A 410 7.87 3.12 -6.29
N CYS A 411 7.20 4.01 -7.04
CA CYS A 411 7.18 3.99 -8.49
C CYS A 411 8.57 4.14 -9.09
N ARG A 412 9.39 5.05 -8.54
CA ARG A 412 10.80 5.22 -8.93
C ARG A 412 11.59 3.92 -8.76
N PHE A 413 11.42 3.22 -7.63
CA PHE A 413 12.13 1.97 -7.37
C PHE A 413 11.67 0.84 -8.28
N ALA A 414 10.41 0.80 -8.63
CA ALA A 414 9.83 -0.18 -9.53
C ALA A 414 10.07 0.13 -11.03
N GLY A 415 10.54 1.35 -11.37
CA GLY A 415 10.66 1.79 -12.75
C GLY A 415 9.30 1.95 -13.44
N VAL A 416 8.26 2.35 -12.69
CA VAL A 416 6.90 2.59 -13.20
C VAL A 416 6.55 4.08 -13.10
N GLU A 417 5.61 4.52 -13.93
CA GLU A 417 5.18 5.91 -13.98
C GLU A 417 4.15 6.21 -12.86
N LEU A 418 4.30 7.35 -12.19
CA LEU A 418 3.27 7.92 -11.34
C LEU A 418 2.60 9.08 -12.09
N ILE A 419 1.30 8.96 -12.36
CA ILE A 419 0.45 9.94 -13.02
C ILE A 419 -0.39 10.65 -11.95
N LEU A 420 -0.26 11.96 -11.86
CA LEU A 420 -0.99 12.81 -10.91
C LEU A 420 -2.03 13.68 -11.62
#